data_7233ea4d09dcb27f2557c830294bcae9
#
_entry.id   7233ea4d09dcb27f2557c830294bcae9
#
_cell.length_a   1.000
_cell.length_b   1.000
_cell.length_c   1.000
_cell.angle_alpha   90.00
_cell.angle_beta   90.00
_cell.angle_gamma   90.00
#
_symmetry.space_group_name_H-M   'P 1'
#
loop_
_entity.id
_entity.type
_entity.pdbx_description
1 polymer ?
#
loop_
_entity_poly.entity_id
_entity_poly.type
_entity_poly.pdbx_seq_one_letter_code
_entity_poly.pdbx_strand_id
1 'polypeptide(L)'
;MPHAVHAKVDKDVNVAKVQAMLAELCYKPGIVDGAWGKKTETAVKAFFSKHYRKYDGNFDVSDANFILSAGASAKAFGSASVKKCLVVYSDRIGDDLKNTKIKQITQKVANKKKKSNKIHFFDNKYEIPDDINWQPNDATLSHYYTQTANIRHRRDQTFGVNPTREPFIFKKALESHKVIDREMSEGTIFSYLYYEDGMVVYDALPPKNRFKAKLNNSSYFPSHSMGKSITSYLTGHAICQGYIKSVDAPIEDWPLMENTLYYGQPLINLLNMQAGDTHIIKQLDGRFIKSGRAIHGNGPLSMAVRNPKELKDTKPQKNAQYAYSNLTTDIIFNYIMYRVGNEFSSFISNFYKEKIKIEHPVYLWMNPINTNRDNPSIYNRIKEGAGQYGITATRYDFLRIAKAIMDDWQNDTCEGQYLKEIYDRRVSKNKTQDRWDSTDRRVGKTNFGRQTKSYAGQFHSDVVGLLGRNILVLNGANGQQIVIDMDNSRIVVIGAVKAHDYDSYKLGYEPIKFGRIR
;
A
#
# COMPACT_ATOMS: atom_id res chain seq x y z
N MET A 1 0.95 34.72 33.91
CA MET A 1 0.54 34.97 32.50
C MET A 1 1.30 34.01 31.64
N PRO A 2 0.66 33.12 30.84
CA PRO A 2 1.40 32.24 29.97
C PRO A 2 1.95 33.07 28.81
N HIS A 3 3.25 32.98 28.58
CA HIS A 3 3.92 33.56 27.42
C HIS A 3 3.29 33.00 26.15
N ALA A 4 2.77 33.87 25.29
CA ALA A 4 2.33 33.52 23.96
C ALA A 4 3.56 33.04 23.17
N VAL A 5 3.62 31.75 22.91
CA VAL A 5 4.61 31.17 21.98
C VAL A 5 4.21 31.68 20.59
N HIS A 6 4.97 32.66 20.07
CA HIS A 6 4.80 33.10 18.69
C HIS A 6 5.16 31.93 17.75
N ALA A 7 4.28 31.63 16.81
CA ALA A 7 4.53 30.65 15.77
C ALA A 7 5.85 30.98 15.06
N LYS A 8 6.71 29.96 14.93
CA LYS A 8 7.96 30.12 14.18
C LYS A 8 7.65 29.87 12.69
N VAL A 9 7.82 30.91 11.88
CA VAL A 9 7.62 30.85 10.43
C VAL A 9 8.97 30.75 9.75
N ASP A 10 9.09 29.80 8.82
CA ASP A 10 10.31 29.66 8.02
C ASP A 10 10.49 30.88 7.12
N LYS A 11 11.71 31.41 7.06
CA LYS A 11 12.10 32.57 6.26
C LYS A 11 11.84 32.44 4.76
N ASP A 12 11.81 31.19 4.26
CA ASP A 12 11.60 30.88 2.86
C ASP A 12 10.09 30.81 2.49
N VAL A 13 9.20 31.00 3.47
CA VAL A 13 7.75 31.05 3.26
C VAL A 13 7.32 32.43 2.77
N ASN A 14 6.64 32.44 1.62
CA ASN A 14 5.97 33.68 1.16
C ASN A 14 4.61 33.82 1.84
N VAL A 15 4.60 34.50 2.98
CA VAL A 15 3.40 34.70 3.82
C VAL A 15 2.27 35.38 3.06
N ALA A 16 2.56 36.37 2.20
CA ALA A 16 1.52 37.04 1.42
C ALA A 16 0.79 36.10 0.45
N LYS A 17 1.50 35.17 -0.15
CA LYS A 17 0.86 34.14 -1.01
C LYS A 17 -0.05 33.22 -0.20
N VAL A 18 0.38 32.83 0.99
CA VAL A 18 -0.42 31.99 1.90
C VAL A 18 -1.67 32.75 2.36
N GLN A 19 -1.54 34.00 2.76
CA GLN A 19 -2.68 34.84 3.15
C GLN A 19 -3.69 35.01 2.02
N ALA A 20 -3.22 35.33 0.80
CA ALA A 20 -4.08 35.47 -0.37
C ALA A 20 -4.86 34.18 -0.64
N MET A 21 -4.19 33.03 -0.58
CA MET A 21 -4.82 31.75 -0.80
C MET A 21 -5.84 31.38 0.29
N LEU A 22 -5.50 31.61 1.56
CA LEU A 22 -6.44 31.40 2.68
C LEU A 22 -7.69 32.29 2.55
N ALA A 23 -7.49 33.56 2.14
CA ALA A 23 -8.61 34.46 1.91
C ALA A 23 -9.52 34.00 0.76
N GLU A 24 -8.94 33.56 -0.35
CA GLU A 24 -9.69 32.97 -1.47
C GLU A 24 -10.46 31.72 -1.07
N LEU A 25 -9.90 30.91 -0.18
CA LEU A 25 -10.53 29.72 0.40
C LEU A 25 -11.49 30.05 1.56
N CYS A 26 -11.75 31.33 1.84
CA CYS A 26 -12.68 31.83 2.86
C CYS A 26 -12.26 31.62 4.32
N TYR A 27 -10.98 31.47 4.60
CA TYR A 27 -10.44 31.27 5.97
C TYR A 27 -10.14 32.57 6.73
N LYS A 28 -10.38 33.74 6.17
CA LYS A 28 -10.25 35.06 6.82
C LYS A 28 -8.89 35.35 7.49
N PRO A 29 -7.77 35.25 6.77
CA PRO A 29 -6.42 35.49 7.35
C PRO A 29 -6.14 36.95 7.72
N GLY A 30 -7.06 37.88 7.45
CA GLY A 30 -6.89 39.30 7.54
C GLY A 30 -6.52 39.94 6.20
N ILE A 31 -5.85 41.08 6.28
CA ILE A 31 -5.31 41.77 5.10
C ILE A 31 -4.09 41.01 4.61
N VAL A 32 -3.95 40.89 3.31
CA VAL A 32 -2.77 40.29 2.67
C VAL A 32 -1.64 41.31 2.67
N ASP A 33 -0.76 41.23 3.65
CA ASP A 33 0.31 42.21 3.92
C ASP A 33 1.71 41.58 4.01
N GLY A 34 1.77 40.23 3.92
CA GLY A 34 3.02 39.49 4.05
C GLY A 34 3.52 39.35 5.51
N ALA A 35 2.81 39.91 6.48
CA ALA A 35 3.16 39.75 7.88
C ALA A 35 2.42 38.57 8.53
N TRP A 36 3.18 37.78 9.29
CA TRP A 36 2.56 36.68 10.05
C TRP A 36 1.98 37.21 11.36
N GLY A 37 0.69 37.18 11.49
CA GLY A 37 -0.01 37.64 12.68
C GLY A 37 -1.07 36.65 13.17
N LYS A 38 -1.68 36.96 14.30
CA LYS A 38 -2.70 36.12 14.96
C LYS A 38 -3.85 35.71 14.04
N LYS A 39 -4.29 36.60 13.12
CA LYS A 39 -5.36 36.31 12.16
C LYS A 39 -4.91 35.29 11.12
N THR A 40 -3.68 35.42 10.59
CA THR A 40 -3.08 34.46 9.63
C THR A 40 -2.91 33.09 10.28
N GLU A 41 -2.36 33.04 11.50
CA GLU A 41 -2.20 31.80 12.24
C GLU A 41 -3.54 31.11 12.54
N THR A 42 -4.56 31.87 12.93
CA THR A 42 -5.91 31.35 13.15
C THR A 42 -6.50 30.75 11.87
N ALA A 43 -6.31 31.42 10.73
CA ALA A 43 -6.77 30.91 9.43
C ALA A 43 -6.04 29.63 9.01
N VAL A 44 -4.72 29.55 9.26
CA VAL A 44 -3.93 28.33 9.05
C VAL A 44 -4.43 27.19 9.94
N LYS A 45 -4.65 27.43 11.22
CA LYS A 45 -5.20 26.43 12.16
C LYS A 45 -6.57 25.91 11.69
N ALA A 46 -7.45 26.82 11.28
CA ALA A 46 -8.77 26.47 10.76
C ALA A 46 -8.68 25.68 9.45
N PHE A 47 -7.78 26.06 8.55
CA PHE A 47 -7.54 25.32 7.30
C PHE A 47 -7.01 23.92 7.60
N PHE A 48 -5.99 23.79 8.45
CA PHE A 48 -5.41 22.49 8.80
C PHE A 48 -6.41 21.57 9.51
N SER A 49 -7.19 22.14 10.46
CA SER A 49 -8.25 21.40 11.14
C SER A 49 -9.29 20.84 10.16
N LYS A 50 -9.70 21.64 9.17
CA LYS A 50 -10.65 21.20 8.14
C LYS A 50 -10.08 20.14 7.20
N HIS A 51 -8.76 20.15 7.01
CA HIS A 51 -8.02 19.18 6.23
C HIS A 51 -7.36 18.08 7.09
N TYR A 52 -7.85 17.88 8.33
CA TYR A 52 -7.43 16.83 9.26
C TYR A 52 -5.91 16.83 9.56
N ARG A 53 -5.27 17.99 9.46
CA ARG A 53 -3.86 18.16 9.75
C ARG A 53 -3.70 18.96 11.06
N LYS A 54 -2.86 18.46 11.97
CA LYS A 54 -2.57 19.17 13.22
C LYS A 54 -1.48 20.23 12.97
N TYR A 55 -1.77 21.47 13.31
CA TYR A 55 -0.77 22.52 13.32
C TYR A 55 0.05 22.43 14.61
N ASP A 56 1.37 22.33 14.49
CA ASP A 56 2.29 22.12 15.61
C ASP A 56 2.89 23.42 16.18
N GLY A 57 2.52 24.58 15.62
CA GLY A 57 3.04 25.88 16.01
C GLY A 57 4.23 26.36 15.17
N ASN A 58 4.77 25.51 14.27
CA ASN A 58 5.76 25.90 13.28
C ASN A 58 5.11 25.91 11.90
N PHE A 59 5.48 26.85 11.07
CA PHE A 59 4.95 26.98 9.72
C PHE A 59 6.10 26.99 8.71
N ASP A 60 6.25 25.92 7.99
CA ASP A 60 7.34 25.68 7.03
C ASP A 60 6.88 25.78 5.57
N VAL A 61 7.85 25.66 4.65
CA VAL A 61 7.60 25.68 3.20
C VAL A 61 6.65 24.54 2.76
N SER A 62 6.67 23.39 3.43
CA SER A 62 5.76 22.27 3.14
C SER A 62 4.32 22.62 3.52
N ASP A 63 4.13 23.31 4.63
CA ASP A 63 2.84 23.80 5.09
C ASP A 63 2.27 24.86 4.16
N ALA A 64 3.12 25.79 3.73
CA ALA A 64 2.75 26.81 2.75
C ALA A 64 2.32 26.17 1.41
N ASN A 65 3.10 25.23 0.90
CA ASN A 65 2.79 24.51 -0.33
C ASN A 65 1.48 23.72 -0.22
N PHE A 66 1.17 23.15 0.93
CA PHE A 66 -0.10 22.45 1.16
C PHE A 66 -1.30 23.40 1.01
N ILE A 67 -1.24 24.59 1.60
CA ILE A 67 -2.31 25.61 1.45
C ILE A 67 -2.42 26.08 0.00
N LEU A 68 -1.29 26.37 -0.65
CA LEU A 68 -1.26 26.85 -2.03
C LEU A 68 -1.79 25.82 -3.03
N SER A 69 -1.49 24.55 -2.82
CA SER A 69 -1.97 23.46 -3.68
C SER A 69 -3.47 23.21 -3.52
N ALA A 70 -4.00 23.32 -2.30
CA ALA A 70 -5.44 23.19 -2.05
C ALA A 70 -6.24 24.30 -2.76
N GLY A 71 -5.73 25.52 -2.80
CA GLY A 71 -6.34 26.63 -3.52
C GLY A 71 -6.28 26.48 -5.04
N ALA A 72 -5.16 25.97 -5.55
CA ALA A 72 -5.03 25.65 -6.97
C ALA A 72 -6.07 24.58 -7.40
N SER A 73 -6.27 23.58 -6.55
CA SER A 73 -7.27 22.52 -6.78
C SER A 73 -8.70 23.07 -6.72
N ALA A 74 -9.04 23.89 -5.74
CA ALA A 74 -10.38 24.49 -5.62
C ALA A 74 -10.74 25.37 -6.83
N LYS A 75 -9.75 26.09 -7.41
CA LYS A 75 -9.93 26.89 -8.63
C LYS A 75 -10.06 26.05 -9.89
N ALA A 76 -9.33 24.93 -9.97
CA ALA A 76 -9.35 24.03 -11.12
C ALA A 76 -10.68 23.31 -11.29
N PHE A 77 -11.40 23.06 -10.20
CA PHE A 77 -12.61 22.24 -10.19
C PHE A 77 -13.91 23.02 -10.28
N GLY A 78 -13.87 24.39 -10.38
CA GLY A 78 -15.00 25.24 -10.76
C GLY A 78 -16.35 24.76 -10.20
N SER A 79 -16.47 24.50 -8.89
CA SER A 79 -17.77 24.20 -8.32
C SER A 79 -18.59 25.50 -8.32
N ALA A 80 -19.75 25.48 -8.94
CA ALA A 80 -20.67 26.63 -9.02
C ALA A 80 -21.14 27.17 -7.66
N SER A 81 -20.68 26.57 -6.56
CA SER A 81 -21.03 26.90 -5.17
C SER A 81 -19.89 27.52 -4.35
N VAL A 82 -18.70 27.75 -4.91
CA VAL A 82 -17.65 28.43 -4.16
C VAL A 82 -18.00 29.90 -4.09
N LYS A 83 -18.51 30.35 -2.94
CA LYS A 83 -18.61 31.79 -2.62
C LYS A 83 -17.24 32.41 -2.87
N LYS A 84 -17.14 33.33 -3.81
CA LYS A 84 -15.93 34.15 -3.99
C LYS A 84 -15.77 34.99 -2.72
N CYS A 85 -14.80 34.66 -1.89
CA CYS A 85 -14.49 35.46 -0.73
C CYS A 85 -13.57 36.61 -1.12
N LEU A 86 -13.84 37.77 -0.56
CA LEU A 86 -13.10 39.00 -0.84
C LEU A 86 -11.67 38.86 -0.30
N VAL A 87 -10.69 39.06 -1.15
CA VAL A 87 -9.26 39.17 -0.77
C VAL A 87 -8.91 40.65 -0.65
N VAL A 88 -8.51 41.09 0.54
CA VAL A 88 -8.11 42.47 0.80
C VAL A 88 -6.59 42.53 0.87
N TYR A 89 -5.99 43.28 -0.05
CA TYR A 89 -4.54 43.50 -0.11
C TYR A 89 -4.15 44.81 0.59
N SER A 90 -3.01 44.82 1.25
CA SER A 90 -2.40 46.03 1.78
C SER A 90 -1.71 46.79 0.64
N ASP A 91 -1.67 48.14 0.77
CA ASP A 91 -0.99 49.01 -0.21
C ASP A 91 0.53 48.80 -0.28
N ARG A 92 1.09 48.07 0.69
CA ARG A 92 2.53 47.72 0.74
C ARG A 92 2.90 46.51 -0.14
N ILE A 93 1.93 45.81 -0.69
CA ILE A 93 2.17 44.66 -1.58
C ILE A 93 2.22 45.17 -3.01
N GLY A 94 3.38 45.01 -3.65
CA GLY A 94 3.61 45.45 -5.03
C GLY A 94 2.65 44.79 -6.02
N ASP A 95 2.40 45.49 -7.12
CA ASP A 95 1.44 45.11 -8.15
C ASP A 95 1.73 43.74 -8.80
N ASP A 96 2.94 43.23 -8.66
CA ASP A 96 3.33 41.87 -9.12
C ASP A 96 2.52 40.77 -8.48
N LEU A 97 2.15 40.88 -7.21
CA LEU A 97 1.29 39.88 -6.54
C LEU A 97 -0.18 40.07 -6.86
N LYS A 98 -0.59 41.32 -7.15
CA LYS A 98 -1.97 41.66 -7.50
C LYS A 98 -2.32 41.17 -8.94
N ASN A 99 -1.33 41.14 -9.85
CA ASN A 99 -1.56 40.97 -11.28
C ASN A 99 -0.90 39.75 -11.95
N THR A 100 0.11 39.12 -11.38
CA THR A 100 1.08 38.35 -12.18
C THR A 100 0.92 36.86 -12.14
N LYS A 101 0.13 36.13 -11.62
CA LYS A 101 0.12 34.65 -11.82
C LYS A 101 -1.23 33.98 -11.82
N ILE A 102 -2.25 34.68 -11.41
CA ILE A 102 -3.61 34.14 -11.51
C ILE A 102 -3.98 33.98 -13.00
N LYS A 103 -3.62 34.95 -13.88
CA LYS A 103 -3.87 34.86 -15.32
C LYS A 103 -3.03 33.76 -16.02
N GLN A 104 -1.76 33.58 -15.67
CA GLN A 104 -0.92 32.57 -16.34
C GLN A 104 -1.24 31.15 -15.91
N ILE A 105 -1.57 30.91 -14.64
CA ILE A 105 -2.03 29.62 -14.16
C ILE A 105 -3.42 29.32 -14.73
N THR A 106 -4.30 30.30 -14.83
CA THR A 106 -5.63 30.16 -15.41
C THR A 106 -5.56 29.91 -16.93
N GLN A 107 -4.63 30.54 -17.66
CA GLN A 107 -4.44 30.28 -19.09
C GLN A 107 -3.78 28.92 -19.37
N LYS A 108 -2.78 28.49 -18.60
CA LYS A 108 -2.19 27.14 -18.73
C LYS A 108 -3.21 26.04 -18.40
N VAL A 109 -4.06 26.25 -17.41
CA VAL A 109 -5.13 25.32 -17.04
C VAL A 109 -6.29 25.38 -18.05
N ALA A 110 -6.63 26.55 -18.58
CA ALA A 110 -7.67 26.69 -19.61
C ALA A 110 -7.26 26.08 -20.95
N ASN A 111 -5.98 26.16 -21.33
CA ASN A 111 -5.48 25.53 -22.55
C ASN A 111 -5.34 24.00 -22.41
N LYS A 112 -5.17 23.46 -21.20
CA LYS A 112 -5.34 22.02 -20.91
C LYS A 112 -6.83 21.59 -20.86
N LYS A 113 -7.76 22.49 -20.50
CA LYS A 113 -9.19 22.21 -20.48
C LYS A 113 -9.83 21.97 -21.85
N LYS A 114 -9.23 22.44 -22.95
CA LYS A 114 -9.77 22.21 -24.31
C LYS A 114 -9.60 20.76 -24.83
N LYS A 115 -8.91 19.89 -24.12
CA LYS A 115 -8.72 18.47 -24.49
C LYS A 115 -9.50 17.45 -23.61
N SER A 116 -10.27 17.87 -22.64
CA SER A 116 -10.93 16.94 -21.71
C SER A 116 -12.46 17.03 -21.83
N ASN A 117 -12.99 16.40 -22.83
CA ASN A 117 -14.42 16.13 -22.85
C ASN A 117 -14.69 14.68 -22.43
N LYS A 118 -15.44 14.53 -21.36
CA LYS A 118 -15.97 13.28 -20.79
C LYS A 118 -14.93 12.38 -20.11
N ILE A 119 -14.68 12.68 -18.87
CA ILE A 119 -14.06 11.73 -17.94
C ILE A 119 -15.02 10.56 -17.74
N HIS A 120 -14.63 9.39 -18.21
CA HIS A 120 -15.40 8.17 -18.03
C HIS A 120 -14.87 7.43 -16.79
N PHE A 121 -15.73 7.20 -15.82
CA PHE A 121 -15.39 6.32 -14.69
C PHE A 121 -15.01 4.94 -15.20
N PHE A 122 -13.90 4.39 -14.68
CA PHE A 122 -13.32 3.12 -15.10
C PHE A 122 -12.86 3.11 -16.59
N ASP A 123 -12.44 4.26 -17.10
CA ASP A 123 -11.84 4.40 -18.44
C ASP A 123 -10.30 4.38 -18.35
N ASN A 124 -9.67 3.69 -19.31
CA ASN A 124 -8.21 3.55 -19.40
C ASN A 124 -7.51 4.75 -20.06
N LYS A 125 -8.25 5.75 -20.48
CA LYS A 125 -7.72 6.90 -21.25
C LYS A 125 -7.31 8.10 -20.39
N TYR A 126 -7.47 8.01 -19.08
CA TYR A 126 -7.10 9.10 -18.20
C TYR A 126 -5.63 9.04 -17.84
N GLU A 127 -4.87 10.09 -18.16
CA GLU A 127 -3.49 10.24 -17.72
C GLU A 127 -3.43 10.72 -16.28
N ILE A 128 -2.68 9.99 -15.46
CA ILE A 128 -2.51 10.26 -14.04
C ILE A 128 -1.20 11.04 -13.86
N PRO A 129 -1.23 12.22 -13.23
CA PRO A 129 -0.02 12.94 -12.90
C PRO A 129 0.86 12.18 -11.90
N ASP A 130 2.17 12.18 -12.12
CA ASP A 130 3.17 11.63 -11.18
C ASP A 130 3.46 12.58 -9.99
N ASP A 131 2.60 13.56 -9.75
CA ASP A 131 2.76 14.50 -8.66
C ASP A 131 2.33 13.86 -7.33
N ILE A 132 3.25 13.77 -6.38
CA ILE A 132 2.99 13.22 -5.04
C ILE A 132 2.00 14.07 -4.23
N ASN A 133 1.85 15.34 -4.56
CA ASN A 133 0.90 16.26 -3.91
C ASN A 133 -0.46 16.27 -4.61
N TRP A 134 -0.61 15.51 -5.67
CA TRP A 134 -1.84 15.46 -6.41
C TRP A 134 -2.94 14.74 -5.61
N GLN A 135 -4.06 15.43 -5.42
CA GLN A 135 -5.23 14.86 -4.76
C GLN A 135 -6.14 14.20 -5.81
N PRO A 136 -6.38 12.90 -5.72
CA PRO A 136 -7.21 12.22 -6.68
C PRO A 136 -8.68 12.66 -6.55
N ASN A 137 -9.34 12.86 -7.67
CA ASN A 137 -10.80 12.95 -7.75
C ASN A 137 -11.40 11.59 -8.14
N ASP A 138 -12.72 11.47 -8.09
CA ASP A 138 -13.41 10.21 -8.36
C ASP A 138 -13.12 9.64 -9.77
N ALA A 139 -12.89 10.47 -10.76
CA ALA A 139 -12.52 10.01 -12.10
C ALA A 139 -11.15 9.36 -12.13
N THR A 140 -10.17 9.98 -11.46
CA THR A 140 -8.83 9.46 -11.36
C THR A 140 -8.75 8.23 -10.49
N LEU A 141 -9.50 8.20 -9.38
CA LEU A 141 -9.63 7.01 -8.56
C LEU A 141 -10.21 5.83 -9.34
N SER A 142 -11.23 6.09 -10.16
CA SER A 142 -11.80 5.08 -11.07
C SER A 142 -10.79 4.55 -12.07
N HIS A 143 -9.98 5.44 -12.63
CA HIS A 143 -8.92 5.04 -13.56
C HIS A 143 -7.86 4.18 -12.87
N TYR A 144 -7.36 4.59 -11.70
CA TYR A 144 -6.40 3.79 -10.92
C TYR A 144 -6.96 2.42 -10.57
N TYR A 145 -8.21 2.35 -10.13
CA TYR A 145 -8.87 1.09 -9.85
C TYR A 145 -8.89 0.19 -11.09
N THR A 146 -9.28 0.74 -12.24
CA THR A 146 -9.34 -0.01 -13.50
C THR A 146 -7.96 -0.54 -13.91
N GLN A 147 -6.92 0.29 -13.80
CA GLN A 147 -5.56 -0.11 -14.16
C GLN A 147 -5.01 -1.21 -13.24
N THR A 148 -5.33 -1.17 -11.96
CA THR A 148 -4.75 -2.08 -10.97
C THR A 148 -5.58 -3.35 -10.77
N ALA A 149 -6.91 -3.27 -10.86
CA ALA A 149 -7.81 -4.39 -10.61
C ALA A 149 -8.31 -5.08 -11.89
N ASN A 150 -7.99 -4.56 -13.07
CA ASN A 150 -8.49 -5.11 -14.33
C ASN A 150 -7.75 -6.39 -14.73
N ILE A 151 -8.28 -7.51 -14.29
CA ILE A 151 -7.77 -8.85 -14.59
C ILE A 151 -7.87 -9.16 -16.08
N ARG A 152 -8.82 -8.58 -16.80
CA ARG A 152 -9.04 -8.87 -18.23
C ARG A 152 -7.85 -8.48 -19.10
N HIS A 153 -7.12 -7.42 -18.74
CA HIS A 153 -5.91 -6.98 -19.46
C HIS A 153 -4.66 -7.79 -19.10
N ARG A 154 -4.73 -8.67 -18.08
CA ARG A 154 -3.61 -9.45 -17.58
C ARG A 154 -3.82 -10.95 -17.67
N ARG A 155 -4.79 -11.42 -18.45
CA ARG A 155 -5.09 -12.86 -18.57
C ARG A 155 -3.88 -13.71 -18.90
N ASP A 156 -3.00 -13.20 -19.76
CA ASP A 156 -1.76 -13.88 -20.14
C ASP A 156 -0.65 -13.82 -19.07
N GLN A 157 -0.92 -13.13 -17.96
CA GLN A 157 0.02 -12.90 -16.86
C GLN A 157 -0.58 -13.30 -15.50
N THR A 158 -1.57 -14.18 -15.50
CA THR A 158 -2.20 -14.67 -14.27
C THR A 158 -2.49 -16.16 -14.35
N PHE A 159 -2.36 -16.83 -13.20
CA PHE A 159 -2.84 -18.19 -12.99
C PHE A 159 -4.10 -18.12 -12.13
N GLY A 160 -5.24 -18.52 -12.67
CA GLY A 160 -6.54 -18.48 -11.99
C GLY A 160 -6.79 -19.74 -11.16
N VAL A 161 -7.16 -19.55 -9.91
CA VAL A 161 -7.64 -20.61 -9.02
C VAL A 161 -9.14 -20.48 -8.87
N ASN A 162 -9.88 -21.52 -9.24
CA ASN A 162 -11.34 -21.55 -9.13
C ASN A 162 -11.79 -21.61 -7.66
N PRO A 163 -12.98 -21.07 -7.34
CA PRO A 163 -13.53 -21.12 -5.99
C PRO A 163 -13.94 -22.53 -5.57
N THR A 164 -14.16 -22.70 -4.26
CA THR A 164 -14.84 -23.90 -3.74
C THR A 164 -16.35 -23.85 -4.02
N ARG A 165 -17.00 -25.02 -3.94
CA ARG A 165 -18.47 -25.13 -3.98
C ARG A 165 -19.11 -24.71 -2.65
N GLU A 166 -18.34 -24.81 -1.57
CA GLU A 166 -18.78 -24.52 -0.18
C GLU A 166 -17.88 -23.44 0.44
N PRO A 167 -18.01 -22.18 0.02
CA PRO A 167 -17.21 -21.09 0.56
C PRO A 167 -17.54 -20.86 2.04
N PHE A 168 -16.56 -20.38 2.79
CA PHE A 168 -16.83 -19.96 4.16
C PHE A 168 -17.76 -18.74 4.15
N ILE A 169 -18.91 -18.87 4.82
CA ILE A 169 -19.92 -17.82 4.91
C ILE A 169 -19.79 -17.09 6.24
N PHE A 170 -19.56 -15.80 6.19
CA PHE A 170 -19.46 -14.96 7.38
C PHE A 170 -20.85 -14.63 7.95
N LYS A 171 -20.99 -14.82 9.25
CA LYS A 171 -22.11 -14.22 10.01
C LYS A 171 -21.92 -12.69 10.02
N LYS A 172 -23.03 -11.96 10.06
CA LYS A 172 -23.03 -10.49 10.02
C LYS A 172 -23.86 -9.93 11.18
N ALA A 173 -23.29 -8.93 11.85
CA ALA A 173 -23.98 -8.08 12.82
C ALA A 173 -23.61 -6.62 12.47
N LEU A 174 -24.17 -6.14 11.36
CA LEU A 174 -23.72 -4.90 10.72
C LEU A 174 -24.11 -3.67 11.52
N GLU A 175 -23.12 -2.80 11.71
CA GLU A 175 -23.26 -1.48 12.29
C GLU A 175 -22.84 -0.42 11.25
N SER A 176 -23.32 0.80 11.42
CA SER A 176 -22.89 1.95 10.64
C SER A 176 -22.00 2.86 11.51
N HIS A 177 -21.03 3.53 10.88
CA HIS A 177 -20.19 4.46 11.59
C HIS A 177 -19.85 5.67 10.70
N LYS A 178 -20.12 6.87 11.19
CA LYS A 178 -19.98 8.14 10.43
C LYS A 178 -18.59 8.34 9.81
N VAL A 179 -17.53 7.88 10.45
CA VAL A 179 -16.15 7.99 9.91
C VAL A 179 -15.99 7.07 8.71
N ILE A 180 -16.50 5.83 8.78
CA ILE A 180 -16.48 4.87 7.67
C ILE A 180 -17.31 5.39 6.51
N ASP A 181 -18.52 5.84 6.78
CA ASP A 181 -19.45 6.36 5.75
C ASP A 181 -18.86 7.57 5.02
N ARG A 182 -18.22 8.48 5.77
CA ARG A 182 -17.52 9.62 5.19
C ARG A 182 -16.35 9.18 4.32
N GLU A 183 -15.52 8.26 4.79
CA GLU A 183 -14.38 7.75 4.03
C GLU A 183 -14.84 7.08 2.73
N MET A 184 -15.92 6.29 2.79
CA MET A 184 -16.51 5.68 1.60
C MET A 184 -17.09 6.72 0.62
N SER A 185 -17.55 7.86 1.12
CA SER A 185 -18.17 8.91 0.29
C SER A 185 -17.15 9.86 -0.33
N GLU A 186 -16.04 10.13 0.33
CA GLU A 186 -15.09 11.20 0.00
C GLU A 186 -13.65 10.72 -0.13
N GLY A 187 -13.29 9.61 0.54
CA GLY A 187 -11.92 9.13 0.66
C GLY A 187 -11.44 8.29 -0.52
N THR A 188 -10.29 7.68 -0.34
CA THR A 188 -9.63 6.82 -1.32
C THR A 188 -9.74 5.33 -1.00
N ILE A 189 -10.41 5.00 0.10
CA ILE A 189 -10.73 3.63 0.48
C ILE A 189 -11.99 3.20 -0.26
N PHE A 190 -11.92 2.08 -0.97
CA PHE A 190 -13.00 1.53 -1.81
C PHE A 190 -13.67 0.32 -1.19
N SER A 191 -13.12 -0.21 -0.14
CA SER A 191 -13.66 -1.36 0.58
C SER A 191 -13.15 -1.36 2.01
N TYR A 192 -14.05 -1.52 2.94
CA TYR A 192 -13.73 -1.67 4.34
C TYR A 192 -14.53 -2.83 4.94
N LEU A 193 -13.83 -3.77 5.57
CA LEU A 193 -14.42 -4.86 6.35
C LEU A 193 -13.79 -4.89 7.73
N TYR A 194 -14.60 -5.01 8.75
CA TYR A 194 -14.16 -5.29 10.11
C TYR A 194 -14.88 -6.52 10.64
N TYR A 195 -14.09 -7.48 11.11
CA TYR A 195 -14.54 -8.72 11.69
C TYR A 195 -14.11 -8.80 13.15
N GLU A 196 -15.02 -9.15 14.04
CA GLU A 196 -14.81 -9.31 15.48
C GLU A 196 -15.74 -10.38 16.01
N ASP A 197 -15.23 -11.22 16.90
CA ASP A 197 -16.01 -12.24 17.63
C ASP A 197 -16.91 -13.12 16.74
N GLY A 198 -16.36 -13.59 15.63
CA GLY A 198 -17.07 -14.50 14.73
C GLY A 198 -18.00 -13.82 13.71
N MET A 199 -18.11 -12.48 13.71
CA MET A 199 -19.05 -11.73 12.89
C MET A 199 -18.40 -10.59 12.12
N VAL A 200 -18.89 -10.30 10.92
CA VAL A 200 -18.59 -9.04 10.22
C VAL A 200 -19.46 -7.95 10.83
N VAL A 201 -18.79 -6.95 11.41
CA VAL A 201 -19.43 -5.81 12.09
C VAL A 201 -19.55 -4.60 11.16
N TYR A 202 -18.50 -4.33 10.39
CA TYR A 202 -18.54 -3.28 9.37
C TYR A 202 -18.32 -3.89 7.98
N ASP A 203 -19.19 -3.53 7.05
CA ASP A 203 -19.19 -3.98 5.65
C ASP A 203 -19.50 -2.78 4.75
N ALA A 204 -18.49 -2.00 4.40
CA ALA A 204 -18.68 -0.74 3.70
C ALA A 204 -18.03 -0.73 2.31
N LEU A 205 -18.75 -0.15 1.37
CA LEU A 205 -18.35 0.17 0.00
C LEU A 205 -18.75 1.61 -0.31
N PRO A 206 -18.12 2.27 -1.27
CA PRO A 206 -18.56 3.59 -1.73
C PRO A 206 -20.03 3.60 -2.14
N PRO A 207 -20.75 4.70 -1.87
CA PRO A 207 -22.16 4.81 -2.24
C PRO A 207 -22.34 4.66 -3.76
N LYS A 208 -23.48 4.08 -4.16
CA LYS A 208 -23.77 3.70 -5.56
C LYS A 208 -23.65 4.84 -6.57
N ASN A 209 -23.92 6.07 -6.15
CA ASN A 209 -23.84 7.27 -6.98
C ASN A 209 -22.40 7.72 -7.25
N ARG A 210 -21.42 7.30 -6.44
CA ARG A 210 -20.04 7.79 -6.53
C ARG A 210 -19.28 7.23 -7.74
N PHE A 211 -19.36 5.91 -7.97
CA PHE A 211 -18.66 5.22 -9.06
C PHE A 211 -19.63 4.44 -9.97
N LYS A 212 -20.84 4.98 -10.18
CA LYS A 212 -21.89 4.37 -11.03
C LYS A 212 -22.20 2.91 -10.64
N ALA A 213 -22.25 2.61 -9.35
CA ALA A 213 -22.55 1.30 -8.78
C ALA A 213 -21.65 0.15 -9.29
N LYS A 214 -20.43 0.44 -9.76
CA LYS A 214 -19.53 -0.58 -10.31
C LYS A 214 -18.74 -1.37 -9.25
N LEU A 215 -18.77 -0.92 -8.00
CA LEU A 215 -18.13 -1.61 -6.88
C LEU A 215 -19.15 -2.43 -6.10
N ASN A 216 -18.85 -3.71 -5.92
CA ASN A 216 -19.66 -4.67 -5.16
C ASN A 216 -18.79 -5.77 -4.56
N ASN A 217 -19.39 -6.78 -3.93
CA ASN A 217 -18.64 -7.87 -3.30
C ASN A 217 -17.85 -8.76 -4.29
N SER A 218 -18.20 -8.76 -5.57
CA SER A 218 -17.47 -9.45 -6.62
C SER A 218 -16.37 -8.59 -7.26
N SER A 219 -16.18 -7.37 -6.81
CA SER A 219 -15.13 -6.48 -7.30
C SER A 219 -13.77 -6.94 -6.80
N TYR A 220 -12.80 -6.95 -7.71
CA TYR A 220 -11.46 -7.41 -7.45
C TYR A 220 -10.53 -6.29 -7.00
N PHE A 221 -9.62 -6.61 -6.10
CA PHE A 221 -8.56 -5.73 -5.63
C PHE A 221 -7.21 -6.42 -5.77
N PRO A 222 -6.16 -5.70 -6.21
CA PRO A 222 -4.81 -6.23 -6.21
C PRO A 222 -4.27 -6.28 -4.78
N SER A 223 -3.57 -7.33 -4.42
CA SER A 223 -2.92 -7.42 -3.11
C SER A 223 -1.76 -6.45 -2.98
N HIS A 224 -1.11 -6.12 -4.09
CA HIS A 224 0.21 -5.52 -4.02
C HIS A 224 1.10 -6.28 -3.03
N SER A 225 1.80 -5.58 -2.13
CA SER A 225 2.73 -6.23 -1.19
C SER A 225 2.05 -7.06 -0.09
N MET A 226 0.73 -7.00 0.11
CA MET A 226 0.04 -8.00 0.95
C MET A 226 0.27 -9.43 0.44
N GLY A 227 0.49 -9.58 -0.86
CA GLY A 227 0.82 -10.87 -1.48
C GLY A 227 2.11 -11.50 -0.94
N LYS A 228 3.04 -10.71 -0.38
CA LYS A 228 4.24 -11.23 0.27
C LYS A 228 3.88 -12.07 1.50
N SER A 229 3.01 -11.56 2.34
CA SER A 229 2.52 -12.27 3.52
C SER A 229 1.69 -13.51 3.14
N ILE A 230 0.92 -13.42 2.05
CA ILE A 230 0.18 -14.57 1.51
C ILE A 230 1.14 -15.64 0.98
N THR A 231 2.25 -15.23 0.34
CA THR A 231 3.33 -16.15 -0.06
C THR A 231 3.97 -16.82 1.15
N SER A 232 4.16 -16.09 2.24
CA SER A 232 4.65 -16.68 3.50
C SER A 232 3.67 -17.72 4.06
N TYR A 233 2.38 -17.42 4.10
CA TYR A 233 1.38 -18.38 4.56
C TYR A 233 1.35 -19.63 3.66
N LEU A 234 1.48 -19.45 2.34
CA LEU A 234 1.65 -20.56 1.37
C LEU A 234 2.95 -21.35 1.63
N THR A 235 4.03 -20.69 2.09
CA THR A 235 5.27 -21.37 2.50
C THR A 235 5.02 -22.30 3.69
N GLY A 236 4.29 -21.83 4.71
CA GLY A 236 3.86 -22.65 5.84
C GLY A 236 3.06 -23.87 5.37
N HIS A 237 2.13 -23.66 4.45
CA HIS A 237 1.38 -24.78 3.86
C HIS A 237 2.28 -25.76 3.10
N ALA A 238 3.27 -25.29 2.35
CA ALA A 238 4.24 -26.16 1.67
C ALA A 238 5.11 -26.96 2.65
N ILE A 239 5.45 -26.37 3.80
CA ILE A 239 6.15 -27.07 4.89
C ILE A 239 5.23 -28.14 5.48
N CYS A 240 4.00 -27.80 5.80
CA CYS A 240 3.03 -28.74 6.40
C CYS A 240 2.66 -29.89 5.47
N GLN A 241 2.72 -29.69 4.16
CA GLN A 241 2.52 -30.73 3.16
C GLN A 241 3.81 -31.52 2.83
N GLY A 242 4.94 -31.21 3.48
CA GLY A 242 6.21 -31.92 3.30
C GLY A 242 7.00 -31.56 2.05
N TYR A 243 6.58 -30.57 1.27
CA TYR A 243 7.34 -30.12 0.09
C TYR A 243 8.61 -29.36 0.48
N ILE A 244 8.61 -28.65 1.60
CA ILE A 244 9.74 -27.97 2.18
C ILE A 244 9.92 -28.49 3.60
N LYS A 245 11.17 -28.75 4.01
CA LYS A 245 11.44 -29.42 5.30
C LYS A 245 11.10 -28.54 6.52
N SER A 246 11.52 -27.27 6.50
CA SER A 246 11.32 -26.30 7.60
C SER A 246 11.72 -24.90 7.14
N VAL A 247 11.53 -23.90 7.99
CA VAL A 247 12.06 -22.54 7.76
C VAL A 247 13.57 -22.46 7.79
N ASP A 248 14.24 -23.43 8.43
CA ASP A 248 15.71 -23.52 8.46
C ASP A 248 16.29 -24.33 7.29
N ALA A 249 15.44 -24.92 6.44
CA ALA A 249 15.91 -25.65 5.28
C ALA A 249 16.72 -24.72 4.36
N PRO A 250 17.97 -25.09 4.02
CA PRO A 250 18.77 -24.31 3.09
C PRO A 250 18.23 -24.48 1.66
N ILE A 251 18.33 -23.41 0.86
CA ILE A 251 17.99 -23.46 -0.57
C ILE A 251 19.20 -24.01 -1.33
N GLU A 252 19.35 -25.33 -1.37
CA GLU A 252 20.50 -26.02 -1.99
C GLU A 252 20.10 -26.90 -3.18
N ASP A 253 18.85 -27.26 -3.26
CA ASP A 253 18.31 -28.21 -4.24
C ASP A 253 17.68 -27.56 -5.47
N TRP A 254 17.81 -26.24 -5.60
CA TRP A 254 17.29 -25.49 -6.74
C TRP A 254 18.41 -24.97 -7.64
N PRO A 255 18.62 -25.56 -8.83
CA PRO A 255 19.76 -25.24 -9.70
C PRO A 255 19.82 -23.76 -10.12
N LEU A 256 18.68 -23.07 -10.15
CA LEU A 256 18.63 -21.65 -10.47
C LEU A 256 19.41 -20.78 -9.47
N MET A 257 19.48 -21.22 -8.21
CA MET A 257 20.15 -20.46 -7.15
C MET A 257 21.64 -20.80 -7.01
N GLU A 258 22.14 -21.84 -7.68
CA GLU A 258 23.56 -22.20 -7.64
C GLU A 258 24.46 -21.01 -8.00
N ASN A 259 25.52 -20.82 -7.24
CA ASN A 259 26.47 -19.71 -7.37
C ASN A 259 25.83 -18.31 -7.19
N THR A 260 24.70 -18.23 -6.49
CA THR A 260 24.10 -16.95 -6.06
C THR A 260 24.21 -16.79 -4.55
N LEU A 261 24.03 -15.57 -4.07
CA LEU A 261 24.01 -15.30 -2.62
C LEU A 261 22.88 -16.04 -1.87
N TYR A 262 21.87 -16.51 -2.58
CA TYR A 262 20.70 -17.18 -1.98
C TYR A 262 20.93 -18.68 -1.76
N TYR A 263 21.89 -19.27 -2.47
CA TYR A 263 22.21 -20.70 -2.35
C TYR A 263 22.75 -21.01 -0.96
N GLY A 264 22.28 -22.08 -0.36
CA GLY A 264 22.67 -22.51 0.98
C GLY A 264 22.13 -21.65 2.13
N GLN A 265 21.40 -20.57 1.85
CA GLN A 265 20.77 -19.80 2.92
C GLN A 265 19.54 -20.49 3.47
N PRO A 266 19.35 -20.50 4.81
CA PRO A 266 18.10 -20.95 5.39
C PRO A 266 16.93 -20.07 4.93
N LEU A 267 15.80 -20.70 4.65
CA LEU A 267 14.61 -20.03 4.12
C LEU A 267 14.14 -18.87 5.01
N ILE A 268 14.32 -18.96 6.32
CA ILE A 268 13.96 -17.88 7.25
C ILE A 268 14.69 -16.56 6.95
N ASN A 269 15.93 -16.59 6.43
CA ASN A 269 16.64 -15.38 6.06
C ASN A 269 15.91 -14.64 4.91
N LEU A 270 15.40 -15.38 3.95
CA LEU A 270 14.63 -14.81 2.84
C LEU A 270 13.26 -14.35 3.35
N LEU A 271 12.60 -15.15 4.18
CA LEU A 271 11.32 -14.79 4.80
C LEU A 271 11.42 -13.50 5.61
N ASN A 272 12.49 -13.31 6.36
CA ASN A 272 12.75 -12.10 7.15
C ASN A 272 13.42 -10.97 6.37
N MET A 273 13.60 -11.12 5.04
CA MET A 273 14.29 -10.12 4.20
C MET A 273 15.68 -9.75 4.73
N GLN A 274 16.42 -10.76 5.20
CA GLN A 274 17.81 -10.67 5.68
C GLN A 274 18.79 -11.47 4.80
N ALA A 275 18.45 -11.64 3.53
CA ALA A 275 19.31 -12.37 2.59
C ALA A 275 20.66 -11.67 2.28
N GLY A 276 20.82 -10.41 2.68
CA GLY A 276 22.05 -9.64 2.41
C GLY A 276 22.19 -9.22 0.94
N ASP A 277 21.08 -9.04 0.26
CA ASP A 277 20.98 -8.76 -1.18
C ASP A 277 20.82 -7.27 -1.54
N THR A 278 20.89 -6.38 -0.56
CA THR A 278 20.63 -4.94 -0.74
C THR A 278 21.45 -4.29 -1.86
N HIS A 279 22.71 -4.69 -2.00
CA HIS A 279 23.59 -4.15 -3.04
C HIS A 279 23.16 -4.56 -4.44
N ILE A 280 22.68 -5.81 -4.62
CA ILE A 280 22.15 -6.33 -5.88
C ILE A 280 20.85 -5.61 -6.23
N ILE A 281 19.94 -5.49 -5.27
CA ILE A 281 18.68 -4.79 -5.47
C ILE A 281 18.92 -3.35 -5.91
N LYS A 282 19.82 -2.62 -5.25
CA LYS A 282 20.19 -1.26 -5.65
C LYS A 282 20.78 -1.19 -7.06
N GLN A 283 21.56 -2.19 -7.44
CA GLN A 283 22.15 -2.26 -8.77
C GLN A 283 21.09 -2.54 -9.84
N LEU A 284 20.17 -3.47 -9.58
CA LEU A 284 19.04 -3.78 -10.45
C LEU A 284 18.11 -2.58 -10.60
N ASP A 285 17.75 -1.94 -9.50
CA ASP A 285 16.92 -0.71 -9.51
C ASP A 285 17.55 0.41 -10.32
N GLY A 286 18.84 0.64 -10.15
CA GLY A 286 19.56 1.66 -10.90
C GLY A 286 19.53 1.45 -12.42
N ARG A 287 19.49 0.21 -12.88
CA ARG A 287 19.37 -0.11 -14.32
C ARG A 287 17.94 0.04 -14.83
N PHE A 288 16.97 -0.38 -14.05
CA PHE A 288 15.55 -0.23 -14.42
C PHE A 288 15.13 1.24 -14.49
N ILE A 289 15.59 2.06 -13.54
CA ILE A 289 15.36 3.51 -13.56
C ILE A 289 15.93 4.13 -14.84
N LYS A 290 17.15 3.78 -15.24
CA LYS A 290 17.78 4.28 -16.47
C LYS A 290 17.07 3.85 -17.75
N SER A 291 16.40 2.69 -17.73
CA SER A 291 15.64 2.18 -18.89
C SER A 291 14.18 2.68 -18.93
N GLY A 292 13.78 3.58 -18.05
CA GLY A 292 12.39 4.06 -17.93
C GLY A 292 11.40 3.01 -17.40
N ARG A 293 11.91 1.86 -16.94
CA ARG A 293 11.10 0.76 -16.36
C ARG A 293 11.21 0.77 -14.84
N ALA A 294 11.25 1.96 -14.27
CA ALA A 294 11.42 2.13 -12.84
C ALA A 294 10.67 1.05 -12.10
N ILE A 295 11.35 0.50 -11.08
CA ILE A 295 10.59 0.30 -9.88
C ILE A 295 11.37 -0.53 -8.84
N HIS A 296 11.89 0.10 -7.82
CA HIS A 296 12.06 -0.36 -6.42
C HIS A 296 12.32 -1.88 -6.19
N GLY A 297 13.44 -2.43 -6.59
CA GLY A 297 13.75 -3.86 -6.38
C GLY A 297 12.72 -4.79 -7.04
N ASN A 298 12.06 -4.33 -8.07
CA ASN A 298 10.84 -4.89 -8.59
C ASN A 298 11.03 -5.57 -9.96
N GLY A 299 12.27 -5.81 -10.34
CA GLY A 299 12.50 -6.73 -11.45
C GLY A 299 11.91 -8.09 -11.06
N PRO A 300 10.97 -8.66 -11.83
CA PRO A 300 10.55 -10.02 -11.57
C PRO A 300 11.76 -10.95 -11.64
N LEU A 301 11.72 -12.03 -10.87
CA LEU A 301 12.79 -13.04 -10.88
C LEU A 301 13.15 -13.47 -12.31
N SER A 302 12.15 -13.55 -13.21
CA SER A 302 12.37 -13.82 -14.63
C SER A 302 13.31 -12.83 -15.32
N MET A 303 13.32 -11.56 -14.91
CA MET A 303 14.24 -10.56 -15.46
C MET A 303 15.64 -10.68 -14.87
N ALA A 304 15.75 -11.01 -13.57
CA ALA A 304 17.02 -11.29 -12.94
C ALA A 304 17.67 -12.56 -13.51
N VAL A 305 16.88 -13.55 -13.86
CA VAL A 305 17.33 -14.80 -14.49
C VAL A 305 17.79 -14.59 -15.93
N ARG A 306 17.16 -13.68 -16.68
CA ARG A 306 17.59 -13.33 -18.05
C ARG A 306 18.94 -12.62 -18.09
N ASN A 307 19.37 -12.04 -16.98
CA ASN A 307 20.69 -11.44 -16.82
C ASN A 307 21.45 -12.17 -15.70
N PRO A 308 21.79 -13.45 -15.86
CA PRO A 308 22.37 -14.27 -14.80
C PRO A 308 23.69 -13.73 -14.25
N LYS A 309 24.40 -12.90 -15.02
CA LYS A 309 25.64 -12.22 -14.56
C LYS A 309 25.42 -11.34 -13.33
N GLU A 310 24.17 -10.96 -13.04
CA GLU A 310 23.85 -10.06 -11.94
C GLU A 310 23.57 -10.79 -10.62
N LEU A 311 23.13 -12.04 -10.72
CA LEU A 311 22.92 -12.91 -9.56
C LEU A 311 24.08 -13.91 -9.36
N LYS A 312 24.77 -14.33 -10.43
CA LYS A 312 25.88 -15.28 -10.36
C LYS A 312 27.09 -14.66 -9.66
N ASP A 313 27.83 -15.49 -8.97
CA ASP A 313 29.05 -15.14 -8.23
C ASP A 313 28.85 -14.05 -7.16
N THR A 314 27.59 -13.90 -6.70
CA THR A 314 27.26 -12.96 -5.65
C THR A 314 27.37 -13.62 -4.27
N LYS A 315 27.70 -12.81 -3.26
CA LYS A 315 27.77 -13.24 -1.86
C LYS A 315 26.89 -12.38 -0.98
N PRO A 316 26.30 -12.93 0.08
CA PRO A 316 25.52 -12.15 1.01
C PRO A 316 26.39 -11.10 1.71
N GLN A 317 25.81 -9.95 2.01
CA GLN A 317 26.47 -8.95 2.84
C GLN A 317 26.72 -9.53 4.25
N LYS A 318 27.91 -9.27 4.79
CA LYS A 318 28.18 -9.59 6.20
C LYS A 318 27.23 -8.81 7.10
N ASN A 319 26.73 -9.47 8.16
CA ASN A 319 25.78 -8.88 9.11
C ASN A 319 24.53 -8.32 8.41
N ALA A 320 23.94 -9.12 7.53
CA ALA A 320 22.72 -8.77 6.81
C ALA A 320 21.63 -8.31 7.79
N GLN A 321 21.08 -7.13 7.53
CA GLN A 321 19.97 -6.57 8.28
C GLN A 321 18.71 -6.62 7.43
N TYR A 322 17.56 -6.38 8.04
CA TYR A 322 16.32 -6.24 7.31
C TYR A 322 16.47 -5.24 6.14
N ALA A 323 16.14 -5.70 4.94
CA ALA A 323 16.12 -4.88 3.74
C ALA A 323 14.97 -5.34 2.84
N TYR A 324 13.92 -4.54 2.77
CA TYR A 324 12.70 -4.88 2.03
C TYR A 324 12.99 -5.12 0.54
N SER A 325 12.56 -6.29 0.04
CA SER A 325 12.85 -6.76 -1.32
C SER A 325 11.66 -7.48 -1.93
N ASN A 326 11.32 -7.14 -3.17
CA ASN A 326 10.35 -7.90 -3.94
C ASN A 326 10.98 -9.16 -4.54
N LEU A 327 12.24 -9.06 -4.97
CA LEU A 327 12.98 -10.18 -5.56
C LEU A 327 13.05 -11.36 -4.59
N THR A 328 13.33 -11.10 -3.32
CA THR A 328 13.40 -12.14 -2.28
C THR A 328 12.09 -12.91 -2.16
N THR A 329 10.95 -12.22 -2.21
CA THR A 329 9.64 -12.89 -2.16
C THR A 329 9.33 -13.67 -3.44
N ASP A 330 9.70 -13.13 -4.60
CA ASP A 330 9.54 -13.86 -5.86
C ASP A 330 10.41 -15.14 -5.87
N ILE A 331 11.60 -15.09 -5.27
CA ILE A 331 12.45 -16.29 -5.08
C ILE A 331 11.71 -17.32 -4.21
N ILE A 332 11.16 -16.93 -3.07
CA ILE A 332 10.41 -17.82 -2.19
C ILE A 332 9.24 -18.45 -2.95
N PHE A 333 8.44 -17.64 -3.64
CA PHE A 333 7.27 -18.14 -4.37
C PHE A 333 7.65 -19.15 -5.46
N ASN A 334 8.69 -18.84 -6.25
CA ASN A 334 9.15 -19.76 -7.30
C ASN A 334 9.88 -20.99 -6.74
N TYR A 335 10.50 -20.89 -5.54
CA TYR A 335 11.03 -22.05 -4.85
C TYR A 335 9.92 -23.01 -4.42
N ILE A 336 8.80 -22.50 -3.91
CA ILE A 336 7.60 -23.33 -3.65
C ILE A 336 7.15 -24.01 -4.95
N MET A 337 7.02 -23.25 -6.05
CA MET A 337 6.63 -23.81 -7.34
C MET A 337 7.60 -24.92 -7.80
N TYR A 338 8.91 -24.70 -7.62
CA TYR A 338 9.92 -25.68 -7.96
C TYR A 338 9.83 -26.95 -7.09
N ARG A 339 9.66 -26.80 -5.78
CA ARG A 339 9.53 -27.92 -4.83
C ARG A 339 8.29 -28.75 -5.07
N VAL A 340 7.17 -28.10 -5.28
CA VAL A 340 5.88 -28.75 -5.57
C VAL A 340 5.86 -29.36 -6.99
N GLY A 341 6.50 -28.72 -7.95
CA GLY A 341 6.64 -29.22 -9.32
C GLY A 341 5.30 -29.42 -10.03
N ASN A 342 5.09 -30.60 -10.61
CA ASN A 342 3.89 -30.91 -11.41
C ASN A 342 2.58 -30.89 -10.60
N GLU A 343 2.65 -30.98 -9.28
CA GLU A 343 1.49 -30.93 -8.39
C GLU A 343 1.07 -29.51 -8.03
N PHE A 344 1.78 -28.48 -8.54
CA PHE A 344 1.53 -27.09 -8.15
C PHE A 344 0.07 -26.67 -8.37
N SER A 345 -0.55 -27.08 -9.46
CA SER A 345 -1.95 -26.74 -9.75
C SER A 345 -2.92 -27.33 -8.71
N SER A 346 -2.73 -28.58 -8.30
CA SER A 346 -3.54 -29.21 -7.23
C SER A 346 -3.20 -28.63 -5.85
N PHE A 347 -1.93 -28.43 -5.56
CA PHE A 347 -1.45 -27.83 -4.31
C PHE A 347 -2.07 -26.45 -4.08
N ILE A 348 -1.97 -25.54 -5.06
CA ILE A 348 -2.51 -24.18 -4.92
C ILE A 348 -4.04 -24.19 -4.92
N SER A 349 -4.67 -25.12 -5.64
CA SER A 349 -6.11 -25.32 -5.61
C SER A 349 -6.58 -25.74 -4.22
N ASN A 350 -5.93 -26.71 -3.61
CA ASN A 350 -6.26 -27.18 -2.26
C ASN A 350 -6.07 -26.06 -1.23
N PHE A 351 -5.00 -25.28 -1.34
CA PHE A 351 -4.76 -24.12 -0.47
C PHE A 351 -5.93 -23.13 -0.50
N TYR A 352 -6.38 -22.71 -1.69
CA TYR A 352 -7.45 -21.72 -1.78
C TYR A 352 -8.86 -22.30 -1.60
N LYS A 353 -9.11 -23.52 -2.10
CA LYS A 353 -10.45 -24.13 -2.05
C LYS A 353 -10.74 -24.78 -0.71
N GLU A 354 -9.85 -25.67 -0.25
CA GLU A 354 -10.14 -26.51 0.90
C GLU A 354 -9.78 -25.82 2.21
N LYS A 355 -8.61 -25.15 2.23
CA LYS A 355 -8.14 -24.49 3.45
C LYS A 355 -8.76 -23.11 3.63
N ILE A 356 -8.67 -22.24 2.64
CA ILE A 356 -9.18 -20.85 2.72
C ILE A 356 -10.68 -20.77 2.44
N LYS A 357 -11.22 -21.67 1.60
CA LYS A 357 -12.64 -21.73 1.19
C LYS A 357 -13.11 -20.45 0.50
N ILE A 358 -12.38 -20.05 -0.56
CA ILE A 358 -12.69 -18.85 -1.36
C ILE A 358 -14.03 -18.98 -2.09
N GLU A 359 -14.74 -17.85 -2.25
CA GLU A 359 -16.03 -17.74 -2.94
C GLU A 359 -15.90 -17.32 -4.41
N HIS A 360 -14.87 -16.56 -4.74
CA HIS A 360 -14.59 -16.09 -6.10
C HIS A 360 -13.19 -16.53 -6.54
N PRO A 361 -12.94 -16.65 -7.84
CA PRO A 361 -11.61 -17.00 -8.32
C PRO A 361 -10.53 -16.05 -7.78
N VAL A 362 -9.39 -16.60 -7.38
CA VAL A 362 -8.19 -15.85 -7.05
C VAL A 362 -7.21 -15.96 -8.20
N TYR A 363 -6.57 -14.86 -8.56
CA TYR A 363 -5.63 -14.79 -9.65
C TYR A 363 -4.22 -14.50 -9.12
N LEU A 364 -3.32 -15.47 -9.27
CA LEU A 364 -1.90 -15.32 -8.99
C LEU A 364 -1.23 -14.59 -10.15
N TRP A 365 -0.37 -13.65 -9.84
CA TRP A 365 0.38 -12.94 -10.88
C TRP A 365 1.53 -13.80 -11.38
N MET A 366 1.66 -13.88 -12.70
CA MET A 366 2.67 -14.67 -13.37
C MET A 366 3.40 -13.83 -14.41
N ASN A 367 4.68 -14.13 -14.64
CA ASN A 367 5.42 -13.61 -15.77
C ASN A 367 5.61 -14.72 -16.80
N PRO A 368 5.27 -14.50 -18.05
CA PRO A 368 5.54 -15.47 -19.10
C PRO A 368 7.03 -15.83 -19.16
N ILE A 369 7.33 -17.11 -19.20
CA ILE A 369 8.68 -17.60 -19.44
C ILE A 369 8.87 -17.74 -20.94
N ASN A 370 9.93 -17.16 -21.48
CA ASN A 370 10.31 -17.41 -22.85
C ASN A 370 11.06 -18.75 -22.94
N THR A 371 10.35 -19.82 -23.33
CA THR A 371 10.89 -21.19 -23.41
C THR A 371 12.11 -21.32 -24.33
N ASN A 372 12.33 -20.39 -25.25
CA ASN A 372 13.53 -20.36 -26.10
C ASN A 372 14.78 -19.79 -25.41
N ARG A 373 14.61 -19.05 -24.31
CA ARG A 373 15.69 -18.41 -23.56
C ARG A 373 15.81 -18.90 -22.13
N ASP A 374 14.70 -19.26 -21.55
CA ASP A 374 14.59 -19.65 -20.15
C ASP A 374 14.35 -21.15 -20.09
N ASN A 375 15.04 -21.87 -19.22
CA ASN A 375 14.78 -23.29 -19.02
C ASN A 375 13.74 -23.46 -17.90
N PRO A 376 12.46 -23.77 -18.21
CA PRO A 376 11.42 -23.90 -17.19
C PRO A 376 11.74 -24.97 -16.15
N SER A 377 12.46 -26.03 -16.53
CA SER A 377 12.77 -27.14 -15.63
C SER A 377 13.70 -26.74 -14.48
N ILE A 378 14.61 -25.82 -14.72
CA ILE A 378 15.48 -25.30 -13.67
C ILE A 378 14.88 -24.10 -12.95
N TYR A 379 13.90 -23.43 -13.55
CA TYR A 379 13.26 -22.25 -13.00
C TYR A 379 12.23 -22.64 -11.93
N ASN A 380 11.14 -23.29 -12.29
CA ASN A 380 10.09 -23.68 -11.36
C ASN A 380 9.35 -24.97 -11.72
N ARG A 381 9.80 -25.69 -12.75
CA ARG A 381 9.23 -26.95 -13.26
C ARG A 381 7.80 -26.85 -13.82
N ILE A 382 7.24 -25.65 -13.99
CA ILE A 382 5.92 -25.44 -14.56
C ILE A 382 5.97 -24.58 -15.83
N LYS A 383 5.00 -24.79 -16.71
CA LYS A 383 4.96 -24.13 -18.03
C LYS A 383 4.30 -22.75 -17.99
N GLU A 384 3.51 -22.49 -16.98
CA GLU A 384 2.68 -21.29 -16.86
C GLU A 384 3.48 -20.01 -16.71
N GLY A 385 4.72 -20.10 -16.24
CA GLY A 385 5.60 -18.95 -16.09
C GLY A 385 6.20 -18.84 -14.70
N ALA A 386 6.94 -17.75 -14.49
CA ALA A 386 7.47 -17.41 -13.18
C ALA A 386 6.41 -16.74 -12.34
N GLY A 387 6.21 -17.24 -11.13
CA GLY A 387 5.30 -16.62 -10.18
C GLY A 387 5.82 -15.29 -9.65
N GLN A 388 4.89 -14.39 -9.40
CA GLN A 388 5.11 -13.20 -8.60
C GLN A 388 4.30 -13.29 -7.32
N TYR A 389 4.73 -12.63 -6.26
CA TYR A 389 4.01 -12.63 -4.99
C TYR A 389 2.63 -11.97 -5.04
N GLY A 390 2.32 -11.20 -6.08
CA GLY A 390 1.04 -10.50 -6.20
C GLY A 390 -0.12 -11.44 -6.51
N ILE A 391 -1.26 -11.17 -5.88
CA ILE A 391 -2.54 -11.80 -6.21
C ILE A 391 -3.62 -10.74 -6.43
N THR A 392 -4.70 -11.17 -7.06
CA THR A 392 -5.92 -10.37 -7.18
C THR A 392 -7.09 -11.21 -6.68
N ALA A 393 -7.83 -10.67 -5.71
CA ALA A 393 -8.95 -11.34 -5.06
C ALA A 393 -10.07 -10.36 -4.73
N THR A 394 -11.24 -10.87 -4.35
CA THR A 394 -12.33 -10.03 -3.83
C THR A 394 -12.08 -9.64 -2.38
N ARG A 395 -12.81 -8.63 -1.91
CA ARG A 395 -12.70 -8.14 -0.53
C ARG A 395 -12.99 -9.23 0.52
N TYR A 396 -14.00 -10.05 0.28
CA TYR A 396 -14.36 -11.15 1.16
C TYR A 396 -13.38 -12.33 1.07
N ASP A 397 -12.77 -12.56 -0.09
CA ASP A 397 -11.74 -13.59 -0.20
C ASP A 397 -10.44 -13.18 0.51
N PHE A 398 -10.11 -11.88 0.54
CA PHE A 398 -9.05 -11.38 1.43
C PHE A 398 -9.40 -11.56 2.91
N LEU A 399 -10.67 -11.39 3.31
CA LEU A 399 -11.10 -11.67 4.68
C LEU A 399 -11.03 -13.17 5.00
N ARG A 400 -11.35 -14.05 4.04
CA ARG A 400 -11.19 -15.51 4.20
C ARG A 400 -9.74 -15.92 4.40
N ILE A 401 -8.82 -15.32 3.62
CA ILE A 401 -7.38 -15.52 3.81
C ILE A 401 -6.96 -15.10 5.23
N ALA A 402 -7.37 -13.91 5.66
CA ALA A 402 -7.04 -13.41 6.99
C ALA A 402 -7.62 -14.27 8.11
N LYS A 403 -8.87 -14.73 7.93
CA LYS A 403 -9.52 -15.64 8.88
C LYS A 403 -8.80 -16.98 8.97
N ALA A 404 -8.40 -17.57 7.85
CA ALA A 404 -7.65 -18.82 7.84
C ALA A 404 -6.30 -18.70 8.58
N ILE A 405 -5.59 -17.57 8.40
CA ILE A 405 -4.37 -17.26 9.16
C ILE A 405 -4.67 -17.17 10.66
N MET A 406 -5.74 -16.48 11.06
CA MET A 406 -6.14 -16.35 12.47
C MET A 406 -6.54 -17.69 13.08
N ASP A 407 -7.36 -18.45 12.36
CA ASP A 407 -7.84 -19.76 12.83
C ASP A 407 -6.66 -20.73 13.02
N ASP A 408 -5.73 -20.77 12.08
CA ASP A 408 -4.54 -21.63 12.21
C ASP A 408 -3.70 -21.26 13.44
N TRP A 409 -3.48 -19.95 13.64
CA TRP A 409 -2.76 -19.47 14.82
C TRP A 409 -3.46 -19.88 16.13
N GLN A 410 -4.77 -19.65 16.22
CA GLN A 410 -5.55 -19.89 17.42
C GLN A 410 -5.73 -21.38 17.72
N ASN A 411 -5.84 -22.22 16.69
CA ASN A 411 -6.03 -23.67 16.83
C ASN A 411 -4.72 -24.46 16.82
N ASP A 412 -3.58 -23.78 16.78
CA ASP A 412 -2.25 -24.40 16.81
C ASP A 412 -2.06 -25.50 15.74
N THR A 413 -2.63 -25.28 14.56
CA THR A 413 -2.42 -26.18 13.42
C THR A 413 -0.96 -26.19 12.98
N CYS A 414 -0.56 -27.06 12.07
CA CYS A 414 0.79 -27.04 11.52
C CYS A 414 1.17 -25.66 10.94
N GLU A 415 0.27 -25.04 10.16
CA GLU A 415 0.49 -23.70 9.66
C GLU A 415 0.46 -22.65 10.78
N GLY A 416 -0.33 -22.89 11.82
CA GLY A 416 -0.33 -22.05 13.02
C GLY A 416 1.00 -22.08 13.77
N GLN A 417 1.61 -23.25 13.92
CA GLN A 417 2.94 -23.42 14.49
C GLN A 417 4.00 -22.72 13.63
N TYR A 418 3.93 -22.84 12.30
CA TYR A 418 4.77 -22.07 11.39
C TYR A 418 4.62 -20.56 11.59
N LEU A 419 3.38 -20.05 11.68
CA LEU A 419 3.11 -18.63 11.91
C LEU A 419 3.71 -18.14 13.23
N LYS A 420 3.60 -18.92 14.31
CA LYS A 420 4.21 -18.62 15.61
C LYS A 420 5.73 -18.63 15.53
N GLU A 421 6.32 -19.61 14.85
CA GLU A 421 7.77 -19.72 14.67
C GLU A 421 8.33 -18.49 13.95
N ILE A 422 7.75 -18.07 12.83
CA ILE A 422 8.22 -16.87 12.11
C ILE A 422 7.97 -15.59 12.92
N TYR A 423 6.92 -15.55 13.74
CA TYR A 423 6.64 -14.43 14.64
C TYR A 423 7.67 -14.32 15.76
N ASP A 424 8.04 -15.44 16.39
CA ASP A 424 9.06 -15.48 17.45
C ASP A 424 10.44 -15.11 16.91
N ARG A 425 10.71 -15.47 15.66
CA ARG A 425 11.97 -15.18 14.96
C ARG A 425 11.94 -13.86 14.17
N ARG A 426 10.98 -12.96 14.46
CA ARG A 426 10.86 -11.66 13.80
C ARG A 426 12.08 -10.79 14.03
N VAL A 427 12.35 -9.95 13.06
CA VAL A 427 13.52 -9.07 13.04
C VAL A 427 13.12 -7.61 13.18
N SER A 428 13.94 -6.83 13.87
CA SER A 428 13.72 -5.40 14.02
C SER A 428 13.95 -4.65 12.70
N LYS A 429 13.08 -3.70 12.40
CA LYS A 429 13.24 -2.76 11.29
C LYS A 429 14.02 -1.49 11.66
N ASN A 430 14.48 -1.37 12.90
CA ASN A 430 15.18 -0.18 13.39
C ASN A 430 16.51 0.11 12.66
N LYS A 431 17.16 -0.93 12.15
CA LYS A 431 18.44 -0.85 11.43
C LYS A 431 18.28 -1.21 9.95
N THR A 432 17.11 -0.97 9.38
CA THR A 432 16.87 -1.29 7.96
C THR A 432 17.78 -0.47 7.05
N GLN A 433 18.23 -1.10 5.97
CA GLN A 433 18.91 -0.43 4.86
C GLN A 433 17.90 0.14 3.84
N ASP A 434 16.63 -0.16 4.01
CA ASP A 434 15.55 0.33 3.17
C ASP A 434 14.96 1.62 3.73
N ARG A 435 15.13 2.72 2.99
CA ARG A 435 14.56 4.01 3.35
C ARG A 435 13.03 4.07 3.34
N TRP A 436 12.37 3.14 2.65
CA TRP A 436 10.92 3.13 2.49
C TRP A 436 10.21 2.48 3.68
N ASP A 437 10.84 1.50 4.29
CA ASP A 437 10.29 0.77 5.43
C ASP A 437 11.08 0.99 6.73
N SER A 438 11.79 2.10 6.80
CA SER A 438 12.54 2.49 7.99
C SER A 438 11.61 3.02 9.07
N THR A 439 11.92 2.67 10.32
CA THR A 439 11.32 3.31 11.50
C THR A 439 11.90 4.70 11.76
N ASP A 440 12.98 5.08 11.07
CA ASP A 440 13.59 6.40 11.17
C ASP A 440 12.69 7.45 10.49
N ARG A 441 12.19 8.40 11.28
CA ARG A 441 11.31 9.48 10.81
C ARG A 441 11.94 10.36 9.72
N ARG A 442 13.27 10.39 9.64
CA ARG A 442 14.00 11.19 8.65
C ARG A 442 14.05 10.54 7.29
N VAL A 443 13.89 9.23 7.24
CA VAL A 443 14.10 8.41 6.04
C VAL A 443 12.81 7.99 5.37
N GLY A 444 11.73 7.76 6.13
CA GLY A 444 10.46 7.29 5.61
C GLY A 444 9.36 8.34 5.70
N LYS A 445 8.76 8.71 4.57
CA LYS A 445 7.49 9.46 4.54
C LYS A 445 6.28 8.54 4.66
N THR A 446 6.47 7.23 4.47
CA THR A 446 5.41 6.23 4.57
C THR A 446 5.20 5.81 6.01
N ASN A 447 3.95 5.60 6.39
CA ASN A 447 3.62 5.20 7.76
C ASN A 447 3.90 3.73 8.07
N PHE A 448 4.21 2.90 7.06
CA PHE A 448 4.48 1.47 7.25
C PHE A 448 5.60 1.21 8.26
N GLY A 449 6.73 1.88 8.10
CA GLY A 449 7.85 1.74 9.02
C GLY A 449 7.60 2.37 10.40
N ARG A 450 6.64 3.29 10.52
CA ARG A 450 6.32 3.97 11.78
C ARG A 450 5.31 3.21 12.62
N GLN A 451 4.41 2.47 11.96
CA GLN A 451 3.31 1.80 12.64
C GLN A 451 3.67 0.39 13.11
N THR A 452 4.70 -0.22 12.53
CA THR A 452 5.17 -1.55 12.89
C THR A 452 6.68 -1.55 13.10
N LYS A 453 7.16 -2.19 14.16
CA LYS A 453 8.57 -2.17 14.56
C LYS A 453 9.38 -3.35 14.02
N SER A 454 8.71 -4.44 13.67
CA SER A 454 9.35 -5.69 13.30
C SER A 454 8.77 -6.30 12.04
N TYR A 455 9.50 -7.24 11.48
CA TYR A 455 9.11 -8.03 10.32
C TYR A 455 9.24 -9.52 10.64
N ALA A 456 8.16 -10.24 10.45
CA ALA A 456 7.98 -11.64 10.87
C ALA A 456 7.67 -12.49 9.64
N GLY A 457 8.67 -13.02 8.98
CA GLY A 457 8.46 -13.93 7.86
C GLY A 457 7.51 -13.39 6.78
N GLN A 458 7.76 -12.21 6.23
CA GLN A 458 6.94 -11.48 5.26
C GLN A 458 5.69 -10.77 5.82
N PHE A 459 5.46 -10.80 7.12
CA PHE A 459 4.43 -9.99 7.80
C PHE A 459 5.08 -8.83 8.53
N HIS A 460 4.39 -7.70 8.60
CA HIS A 460 4.73 -6.66 9.55
C HIS A 460 4.14 -7.00 10.93
N SER A 461 4.84 -6.67 11.99
CA SER A 461 4.45 -6.98 13.37
C SER A 461 4.91 -5.90 14.35
N ASP A 462 4.66 -6.10 15.64
CA ASP A 462 4.94 -5.15 16.71
C ASP A 462 4.33 -3.76 16.43
N VAL A 463 3.01 -3.73 16.34
CA VAL A 463 2.24 -2.52 16.05
C VAL A 463 2.41 -1.48 17.16
N VAL A 464 2.74 -0.25 16.80
CA VAL A 464 2.96 0.85 17.74
C VAL A 464 1.69 1.14 18.55
N GLY A 465 1.83 1.13 19.88
CA GLY A 465 0.72 1.25 20.83
C GLY A 465 -0.02 -0.03 21.10
N LEU A 466 0.42 -1.17 20.52
CA LEU A 466 -0.11 -2.52 20.73
C LEU A 466 1.03 -3.54 20.90
N LEU A 467 2.20 -3.09 21.36
CA LEU A 467 3.33 -3.97 21.62
C LEU A 467 2.96 -5.02 22.65
N GLY A 468 3.36 -6.26 22.41
CA GLY A 468 3.01 -7.40 23.27
C GLY A 468 1.71 -8.12 22.89
N ARG A 469 0.96 -7.62 21.89
CA ARG A 469 -0.16 -8.35 21.28
C ARG A 469 0.31 -9.10 20.03
N ASN A 470 -0.21 -10.29 19.83
CA ASN A 470 0.09 -11.11 18.67
C ASN A 470 -0.68 -10.59 17.44
N ILE A 471 -0.07 -9.62 16.74
CA ILE A 471 -0.67 -8.97 15.58
C ILE A 471 0.21 -9.21 14.35
N LEU A 472 -0.40 -9.71 13.29
CA LEU A 472 0.18 -9.81 11.95
C LEU A 472 -0.48 -8.80 11.02
N VAL A 473 0.34 -8.07 10.27
CA VAL A 473 -0.12 -7.03 9.34
C VAL A 473 0.40 -7.32 7.94
N LEU A 474 -0.53 -7.34 6.99
CA LEU A 474 -0.26 -7.42 5.57
C LEU A 474 -0.46 -6.02 5.00
N ASN A 475 0.59 -5.43 4.45
CA ASN A 475 0.54 -4.09 3.84
C ASN A 475 0.82 -4.15 2.34
N GLY A 476 0.04 -3.43 1.56
CA GLY A 476 0.21 -3.28 0.13
C GLY A 476 0.24 -1.81 -0.29
N ALA A 477 0.90 -1.53 -1.42
CA ALA A 477 0.89 -0.21 -2.00
C ALA A 477 -0.54 0.30 -2.22
N ASN A 478 -0.71 1.62 -2.25
CA ASN A 478 -1.99 2.31 -2.43
C ASN A 478 -3.00 2.09 -1.29
N GLY A 479 -2.55 1.69 -0.09
CA GLY A 479 -3.39 1.54 1.10
C GLY A 479 -4.12 0.20 1.20
N GLN A 480 -3.70 -0.82 0.44
CA GLN A 480 -4.18 -2.19 0.69
C GLN A 480 -3.68 -2.65 2.05
N GLN A 481 -4.56 -3.12 2.91
CA GLN A 481 -4.16 -3.51 4.26
C GLN A 481 -5.05 -4.61 4.82
N ILE A 482 -4.41 -5.55 5.51
CA ILE A 482 -5.08 -6.50 6.41
C ILE A 482 -4.35 -6.42 7.74
N VAL A 483 -5.09 -6.29 8.82
CA VAL A 483 -4.57 -6.35 10.20
C VAL A 483 -5.29 -7.47 10.92
N ILE A 484 -4.54 -8.39 11.49
CA ILE A 484 -5.06 -9.58 12.17
C ILE A 484 -4.55 -9.57 13.60
N ASP A 485 -5.44 -9.45 14.56
CA ASP A 485 -5.19 -9.55 15.99
C ASP A 485 -5.60 -10.93 16.48
N MET A 486 -4.61 -11.75 16.73
CA MET A 486 -4.81 -13.15 17.14
C MET A 486 -5.39 -13.26 18.55
N ASP A 487 -5.08 -12.29 19.43
CA ASP A 487 -5.46 -12.32 20.83
C ASP A 487 -6.93 -11.92 21.06
N ASN A 488 -7.46 -11.06 20.18
CA ASN A 488 -8.82 -10.53 20.32
C ASN A 488 -9.75 -10.94 19.18
N SER A 489 -9.35 -11.88 18.34
CA SER A 489 -10.15 -12.35 17.19
C SER A 489 -10.69 -11.22 16.30
N ARG A 490 -9.82 -10.23 15.98
CA ARG A 490 -10.18 -9.06 15.19
C ARG A 490 -9.44 -9.02 13.88
N ILE A 491 -10.16 -8.71 12.81
CA ILE A 491 -9.58 -8.55 11.48
C ILE A 491 -10.12 -7.27 10.83
N VAL A 492 -9.23 -6.45 10.31
CA VAL A 492 -9.56 -5.36 9.40
C VAL A 492 -9.06 -5.70 8.00
N VAL A 493 -9.89 -5.50 6.98
CA VAL A 493 -9.51 -5.60 5.57
C VAL A 493 -9.85 -4.31 4.85
N ILE A 494 -8.85 -3.66 4.29
CA ILE A 494 -8.96 -2.42 3.53
C ILE A 494 -8.55 -2.67 2.09
N GLY A 495 -9.46 -2.37 1.15
CA GLY A 495 -9.16 -2.22 -0.26
C GLY A 495 -9.19 -0.74 -0.63
N ALA A 496 -8.09 -0.20 -1.14
CA ALA A 496 -7.96 1.22 -1.42
C ALA A 496 -7.33 1.49 -2.78
N VAL A 497 -7.46 2.73 -3.24
CA VAL A 497 -6.82 3.23 -4.45
C VAL A 497 -6.17 4.55 -4.12
N LYS A 498 -4.83 4.57 -4.06
CA LYS A 498 -4.10 5.80 -3.70
C LYS A 498 -4.44 6.33 -2.29
N ALA A 499 -4.86 5.46 -1.35
CA ALA A 499 -5.03 5.89 0.03
C ALA A 499 -3.69 6.37 0.58
N HIS A 500 -3.73 7.53 1.22
CA HIS A 500 -2.61 8.00 1.99
C HIS A 500 -2.54 7.26 3.32
N ASP A 501 -1.35 7.04 3.81
CA ASP A 501 -1.05 6.26 5.00
C ASP A 501 -1.88 6.64 6.25
N TYR A 502 -2.36 7.89 6.33
CA TYR A 502 -3.12 8.35 7.48
C TYR A 502 -4.51 7.73 7.60
N ASP A 503 -5.25 7.66 6.49
CA ASP A 503 -6.64 7.17 6.47
C ASP A 503 -6.65 5.66 6.73
N SER A 504 -5.75 4.92 6.07
CA SER A 504 -5.57 3.49 6.33
C SER A 504 -5.05 3.21 7.75
N TYR A 505 -4.22 4.11 8.33
CA TYR A 505 -3.79 3.97 9.72
C TYR A 505 -4.96 4.03 10.71
N LYS A 506 -5.78 5.08 10.63
CA LYS A 506 -6.88 5.27 11.55
C LYS A 506 -7.88 4.12 11.47
N LEU A 507 -8.34 3.79 10.27
CA LEU A 507 -9.31 2.72 10.05
C LEU A 507 -8.72 1.31 10.18
N GLY A 508 -7.40 1.16 9.95
CA GLY A 508 -6.71 -0.12 10.06
C GLY A 508 -6.40 -0.53 11.51
N TYR A 509 -5.97 0.41 12.35
CA TYR A 509 -5.45 0.09 13.69
C TYR A 509 -6.36 0.48 14.86
N GLU A 510 -7.18 1.53 14.74
CA GLU A 510 -8.08 1.92 15.83
C GLU A 510 -9.09 0.81 16.21
N PRO A 511 -9.77 0.14 15.26
CA PRO A 511 -10.66 -0.97 15.61
C PRO A 511 -9.92 -2.15 16.23
N ILE A 512 -8.70 -2.42 15.79
CA ILE A 512 -7.85 -3.45 16.38
C ILE A 512 -7.51 -3.08 17.83
N LYS A 513 -7.24 -1.81 18.09
CA LYS A 513 -6.86 -1.32 19.42
C LYS A 513 -8.03 -1.30 20.40
N PHE A 514 -9.15 -0.76 19.99
CA PHE A 514 -10.26 -0.41 20.88
C PHE A 514 -11.48 -1.33 20.73
N GLY A 515 -11.49 -2.23 19.77
CA GLY A 515 -12.69 -2.92 19.33
C GLY A 515 -13.44 -2.08 18.31
N ARG A 516 -14.77 -2.05 18.42
CA ARG A 516 -15.60 -1.23 17.53
C ARG A 516 -15.20 0.25 17.60
N ILE A 517 -15.22 0.93 16.47
CA ILE A 517 -14.92 2.37 16.40
C ILE A 517 -15.94 3.13 17.26
N ARG A 518 -15.48 3.90 18.21
CA ARG A 518 -16.32 4.69 19.14
C ARG A 518 -16.34 6.16 18.75
#